data_ee612a4456bf838a78797339927fae3f
#
_entry.id   ee612a4456bf838a78797339927fae3f
#
_cell.length_a   1.000
_cell.length_b   1.000
_cell.length_c   1.000
_cell.angle_alpha   90.00
_cell.angle_beta   90.00
_cell.angle_gamma   90.00
#
_symmetry.space_group_name_H-M   'P 1'
#
loop_
_entity.id
_entity.type
_entity.pdbx_description
1 polymer ?
#
loop_
_entity_poly.entity_id
_entity_poly.type
_entity_poly.pdbx_seq_one_letter_code
_entity_poly.pdbx_strand_id
1 'polypeptide(L)'
;MNRQILSSAITRAVVVGCAAAVVFSGCAGSGTTAPARTASTPAGSRTGPVPEELEGTPARIVSTNPDLGFVVIDFTSRPLPAVGEKVDVYRGEKKVGVVRITEPVRAPLATADIVEGQIRTGDEAR
;
A
#
# COMPACT_ATOMS: atom_id res chain seq x y z
N MET A 1 -15.86 43.44 12.56
CA MET A 1 -17.18 42.86 12.20
C MET A 1 -17.06 41.38 12.21
N ASN A 2 -17.58 40.78 13.27
CA ASN A 2 -17.57 39.33 13.53
C ASN A 2 -18.53 38.64 12.59
N ARG A 3 -18.09 37.53 12.02
CA ARG A 3 -19.01 36.46 11.60
C ARG A 3 -18.55 35.14 12.20
N GLN A 4 -19.14 34.86 13.32
CA GLN A 4 -19.38 33.53 13.88
C GLN A 4 -20.17 32.70 12.85
N ILE A 5 -19.67 31.54 12.48
CA ILE A 5 -20.50 30.51 11.86
C ILE A 5 -20.21 29.22 12.63
N LEU A 6 -21.02 29.06 13.64
CA LEU A 6 -21.97 27.97 13.91
C LEU A 6 -21.45 26.56 13.64
N SER A 7 -21.13 25.95 14.78
CA SER A 7 -21.22 24.53 15.04
C SER A 7 -22.41 23.86 14.32
N SER A 8 -22.14 22.81 13.62
CA SER A 8 -23.15 21.80 13.31
C SER A 8 -22.70 20.48 13.92
N ALA A 9 -23.22 20.23 15.10
CA ALA A 9 -23.23 18.94 15.73
C ALA A 9 -24.16 18.04 14.92
N ILE A 10 -23.66 16.98 14.33
CA ILE A 10 -24.47 15.91 13.75
C ILE A 10 -24.25 14.64 14.57
N THR A 11 -25.16 14.49 15.45
CA THR A 11 -25.87 13.35 16.02
C THR A 11 -25.39 11.95 15.61
N ARG A 12 -25.01 11.23 16.64
CA ARG A 12 -24.82 9.79 16.72
C ARG A 12 -26.12 9.06 16.34
N ALA A 13 -26.03 8.16 15.40
CA ALA A 13 -26.98 7.06 15.28
C ALA A 13 -26.28 5.76 15.65
N VAL A 14 -26.63 5.28 16.84
CA VAL A 14 -26.37 3.92 17.31
C VAL A 14 -27.35 3.02 16.61
N VAL A 15 -26.89 2.07 15.83
CA VAL A 15 -27.67 0.92 15.39
C VAL A 15 -27.08 -0.33 16.01
N VAL A 16 -27.79 -0.77 17.04
CA VAL A 16 -27.69 -2.09 17.67
C VAL A 16 -28.52 -3.03 16.80
N GLY A 17 -27.99 -4.17 16.46
CA GLY A 17 -28.85 -5.23 15.95
C GLY A 17 -28.17 -6.37 15.24
N CYS A 18 -28.22 -7.46 15.88
CA CYS A 18 -28.46 -8.84 15.54
C CYS A 18 -27.30 -9.79 15.34
N ALA A 19 -27.12 -10.57 16.40
CA ALA A 19 -26.54 -11.89 16.41
C ALA A 19 -27.31 -12.85 15.48
N ALA A 20 -26.62 -13.56 14.62
CA ALA A 20 -27.09 -14.80 14.02
C ALA A 20 -25.98 -15.83 14.11
N ALA A 21 -26.08 -16.71 15.09
CA ALA A 21 -25.30 -17.93 15.20
C ALA A 21 -25.78 -18.90 14.12
N VAL A 22 -24.92 -19.31 13.22
CA VAL A 22 -25.13 -20.46 12.35
C VAL A 22 -24.17 -21.54 12.76
N VAL A 23 -24.71 -22.52 13.45
CA VAL A 23 -24.07 -23.79 13.79
C VAL A 23 -24.14 -24.65 12.53
N PHE A 24 -23.06 -24.97 11.87
CA PHE A 24 -22.97 -26.06 10.92
C PHE A 24 -22.22 -27.21 11.54
N SER A 25 -23.02 -28.19 11.91
CA SER A 25 -22.61 -29.50 12.35
C SER A 25 -22.37 -30.42 11.14
N GLY A 26 -21.26 -31.15 11.14
CA GLY A 26 -21.19 -32.49 10.56
C GLY A 26 -20.65 -32.60 9.13
N CYS A 27 -19.52 -33.28 9.00
CA CYS A 27 -19.44 -34.58 8.37
C CYS A 27 -18.05 -35.18 8.58
N ALA A 28 -18.03 -36.26 9.32
CA ALA A 28 -16.95 -37.21 9.34
C ALA A 28 -16.86 -37.90 7.97
N GLY A 29 -15.69 -37.86 7.38
CA GLY A 29 -15.30 -38.63 6.19
C GLY A 29 -14.03 -39.37 6.49
N SER A 30 -14.18 -40.62 6.98
CA SER A 30 -13.09 -41.61 7.03
C SER A 30 -12.82 -42.11 5.61
N GLY A 31 -11.57 -42.10 5.21
CA GLY A 31 -11.21 -42.66 3.91
C GLY A 31 -9.71 -42.65 3.64
N THR A 32 -9.09 -43.80 4.01
CA THR A 32 -8.10 -44.54 3.23
C THR A 32 -6.65 -44.05 3.24
N THR A 33 -5.90 -44.79 4.01
CA THR A 33 -4.49 -45.18 3.93
C THR A 33 -3.95 -45.26 2.50
N ALA A 34 -2.87 -44.56 2.22
CA ALA A 34 -1.90 -44.92 1.20
C ALA A 34 -0.54 -44.25 1.46
N PRO A 35 0.58 -44.83 0.99
CA PRO A 35 1.79 -44.93 1.77
C PRO A 35 2.75 -43.76 1.63
N ALA A 36 3.58 -43.66 2.66
CA ALA A 36 4.77 -42.83 2.74
C ALA A 36 5.56 -42.77 1.42
N ARG A 37 5.74 -41.56 0.93
CA ARG A 37 6.93 -41.21 0.17
C ARG A 37 7.61 -40.08 0.93
N THR A 38 8.61 -40.51 1.66
CA THR A 38 9.67 -39.69 2.21
C THR A 38 10.36 -39.01 1.03
N ALA A 39 9.98 -37.77 0.79
CA ALA A 39 10.78 -36.86 0.00
C ALA A 39 11.20 -35.76 0.96
N SER A 40 12.28 -35.98 1.65
CA SER A 40 13.05 -34.94 2.29
C SER A 40 13.57 -34.02 1.20
N THR A 41 12.82 -32.98 0.91
CA THR A 41 13.35 -31.85 0.18
C THR A 41 14.12 -31.03 1.20
N PRO A 42 15.46 -30.92 1.08
CA PRO A 42 16.19 -29.96 1.91
C PRO A 42 15.63 -28.58 1.59
N ALA A 43 15.18 -27.91 2.64
CA ALA A 43 14.92 -26.49 2.60
C ALA A 43 16.23 -25.79 2.18
N GLY A 44 16.41 -25.67 0.88
CA GLY A 44 17.40 -24.78 0.33
C GLY A 44 16.98 -23.38 0.75
N SER A 45 17.66 -22.85 1.76
CA SER A 45 17.74 -21.42 1.97
C SER A 45 18.18 -20.82 0.64
N ARG A 46 17.20 -20.40 -0.14
CA ARG A 46 17.48 -19.45 -1.21
C ARG A 46 17.81 -18.14 -0.52
N THR A 47 19.07 -18.03 -0.13
CA THR A 47 19.71 -16.74 -0.07
C THR A 47 19.75 -16.30 -1.54
N GLY A 48 18.60 -15.83 -2.02
CA GLY A 48 18.59 -15.02 -3.21
C GLY A 48 19.49 -13.83 -2.90
N PRO A 49 20.25 -13.34 -3.88
CA PRO A 49 20.95 -12.09 -3.68
C PRO A 49 19.89 -11.10 -3.15
N VAL A 50 20.13 -10.58 -1.96
CA VAL A 50 19.46 -9.38 -1.47
C VAL A 50 19.56 -8.43 -2.66
N PRO A 51 18.46 -7.92 -3.22
CA PRO A 51 18.56 -6.90 -4.24
C PRO A 51 19.46 -5.85 -3.64
N GLU A 52 20.65 -5.74 -4.18
CA GLU A 52 21.56 -4.65 -3.86
C GLU A 52 20.72 -3.43 -4.15
N GLU A 53 20.29 -2.78 -3.07
CA GLU A 53 19.53 -1.56 -3.10
C GLU A 53 20.40 -0.64 -3.94
N LEU A 54 20.06 -0.53 -5.22
CA LEU A 54 20.72 0.39 -6.13
C LEU A 54 20.59 1.73 -5.43
N GLU A 55 21.69 2.15 -4.81
CA GLU A 55 21.84 3.50 -4.25
C GLU A 55 21.80 4.51 -5.40
N GLY A 56 20.72 4.43 -6.15
CA GLY A 56 20.35 5.37 -7.19
C GLY A 56 19.68 6.57 -6.53
N THR A 57 19.86 7.71 -7.15
CA THR A 57 19.11 8.92 -6.82
C THR A 57 17.64 8.57 -6.57
N PRO A 58 17.06 8.98 -5.44
CA PRO A 58 15.67 8.67 -5.13
C PRO A 58 14.73 9.19 -6.23
N ALA A 59 13.62 8.49 -6.45
CA ALA A 59 12.58 8.99 -7.33
C ALA A 59 11.99 10.28 -6.74
N ARG A 60 11.57 11.20 -7.59
CA ARG A 60 11.15 12.54 -7.15
C ARG A 60 9.69 12.82 -7.49
N ILE A 61 8.98 13.43 -6.56
CA ILE A 61 7.64 13.96 -6.80
C ILE A 61 7.76 15.21 -7.69
N VAL A 62 7.28 15.13 -8.93
CA VAL A 62 7.33 16.25 -9.90
C VAL A 62 6.06 17.08 -9.89
N SER A 63 4.94 16.50 -9.51
CA SER A 63 3.67 17.20 -9.39
C SER A 63 2.81 16.59 -8.29
N THR A 64 1.98 17.41 -7.66
CA THR A 64 1.01 16.97 -6.65
C THR A 64 -0.31 17.71 -6.84
N ASN A 65 -1.40 16.98 -6.71
CA ASN A 65 -2.75 17.54 -6.67
C ASN A 65 -3.45 17.02 -5.41
N PRO A 66 -3.36 17.77 -4.30
CA PRO A 66 -3.92 17.34 -3.03
C PRO A 66 -5.46 17.29 -3.03
N ASP A 67 -6.12 18.11 -3.85
CA ASP A 67 -7.58 18.15 -3.95
C ASP A 67 -8.14 16.87 -4.59
N LEU A 68 -7.41 16.33 -5.55
CA LEU A 68 -7.73 15.07 -6.21
C LEU A 68 -7.00 13.86 -5.61
N GLY A 69 -6.11 14.08 -4.64
CA GLY A 69 -5.43 13.03 -3.90
C GLY A 69 -4.39 12.25 -4.70
N PHE A 70 -3.79 12.83 -5.75
CA PHE A 70 -2.77 12.15 -6.53
C PHE A 70 -1.47 12.95 -6.69
N VAL A 71 -0.42 12.23 -7.02
CA VAL A 71 0.90 12.77 -7.35
C VAL A 71 1.44 12.15 -8.63
N VAL A 72 2.39 12.83 -9.25
CA VAL A 72 3.21 12.30 -10.36
C VAL A 72 4.64 12.17 -9.87
N ILE A 73 5.24 11.02 -10.09
CA ILE A 73 6.58 10.65 -9.62
C ILE A 73 7.46 10.37 -10.81
N ASP A 74 8.67 10.88 -10.78
CA ASP A 74 9.71 10.60 -11.77
C ASP A 74 10.67 9.51 -11.25
N PHE A 75 10.71 8.39 -11.96
CA PHE A 75 11.54 7.23 -11.69
C PHE A 75 12.74 7.12 -12.65
N THR A 76 13.17 8.21 -13.27
CA THR A 76 14.30 8.18 -14.24
C THR A 76 15.54 7.45 -13.70
N SER A 77 15.80 7.57 -12.41
CA SER A 77 17.00 7.01 -11.75
C SER A 77 16.74 5.68 -11.04
N ARG A 78 15.55 5.12 -11.12
CA ARG A 78 15.15 3.88 -10.41
C ARG A 78 14.22 3.03 -11.27
N PRO A 79 14.18 1.72 -11.02
CA PRO A 79 13.15 0.87 -11.61
C PRO A 79 11.75 1.37 -11.25
N LEU A 80 10.86 1.30 -12.22
CA LEU A 80 9.46 1.70 -12.05
C LEU A 80 8.73 0.63 -11.21
N PRO A 81 8.08 1.01 -10.09
CA PRO A 81 7.29 0.09 -9.29
C PRO A 81 6.07 -0.45 -10.06
N ALA A 82 5.56 -1.59 -9.61
CA ALA A 82 4.34 -2.15 -10.17
C ALA A 82 3.09 -1.34 -9.78
N VAL A 83 2.08 -1.38 -10.64
CA VAL A 83 0.77 -0.79 -10.30
C VAL A 83 0.19 -1.49 -9.07
N GLY A 84 -0.29 -0.70 -8.10
CA GLY A 84 -0.78 -1.16 -6.81
C GLY A 84 0.27 -1.20 -5.71
N GLU A 85 1.55 -1.07 -6.04
CA GLU A 85 2.64 -1.02 -5.07
C GLU A 85 2.59 0.25 -4.25
N LYS A 86 2.94 0.13 -2.95
CA LYS A 86 3.04 1.26 -2.05
C LYS A 86 4.48 1.73 -1.97
N VAL A 87 4.66 3.04 -2.05
CA VAL A 87 5.97 3.69 -2.00
C VAL A 87 5.95 4.72 -0.88
N ASP A 88 6.98 4.70 -0.06
CA ASP A 88 7.15 5.67 1.02
C ASP A 88 7.70 6.98 0.48
N VAL A 89 7.19 8.09 1.00
CA VAL A 89 7.61 9.42 0.58
C VAL A 89 8.31 10.14 1.73
N TYR A 90 9.45 10.74 1.41
CA TYR A 90 10.33 11.39 2.36
C TYR A 90 10.59 12.85 1.98
N ARG A 91 10.79 13.68 2.99
CA ARG A 91 11.29 15.05 2.87
C ARG A 91 12.59 15.14 3.65
N GLY A 92 13.71 15.01 2.94
CA GLY A 92 14.99 14.73 3.57
C GLY A 92 14.96 13.35 4.23
N GLU A 93 15.21 13.27 5.53
CA GLU A 93 15.19 12.02 6.29
C GLU A 93 13.83 11.68 6.93
N LYS A 94 12.86 12.60 6.82
CA LYS A 94 11.55 12.42 7.46
C LYS A 94 10.54 11.82 6.49
N LYS A 95 9.95 10.68 6.85
CA LYS A 95 8.78 10.14 6.16
C LYS A 95 7.60 11.10 6.31
N VAL A 96 7.03 11.55 5.19
CA VAL A 96 5.93 12.51 5.13
C VAL A 96 4.64 11.93 4.59
N GLY A 97 4.69 10.72 4.03
CA GLY A 97 3.50 10.05 3.54
C GLY A 97 3.78 8.73 2.85
N VAL A 98 2.71 8.15 2.34
CA VAL A 98 2.71 6.91 1.53
C VAL A 98 1.84 7.14 0.32
N VAL A 99 2.29 6.69 -0.83
CA VAL A 99 1.55 6.70 -2.09
C VAL A 99 1.37 5.28 -2.61
N ARG A 100 0.37 5.06 -3.43
CA ARG A 100 0.14 3.82 -4.16
C ARG A 100 0.20 4.09 -5.65
N ILE A 101 1.05 3.36 -6.36
CA ILE A 101 1.17 3.49 -7.81
C ILE A 101 -0.16 3.12 -8.49
N THR A 102 -0.64 3.99 -9.36
CA THR A 102 -1.88 3.80 -10.12
C THR A 102 -1.64 4.08 -11.61
N GLU A 103 -2.56 3.67 -12.43
CA GLU A 103 -2.52 4.03 -13.86
C GLU A 103 -2.95 5.50 -14.07
N PRO A 104 -2.44 6.18 -15.11
CA PRO A 104 -1.52 5.67 -16.13
C PRO A 104 -0.06 5.70 -15.69
N VAL A 105 0.69 4.65 -16.05
CA VAL A 105 2.13 4.58 -15.89
C VAL A 105 2.78 4.77 -17.26
N ARG A 106 3.61 5.80 -17.40
CA ARG A 106 4.34 6.12 -18.64
C ARG A 106 5.80 6.39 -18.29
N ALA A 107 6.62 5.36 -18.36
CA ALA A 107 8.03 5.47 -18.01
C ALA A 107 8.68 6.69 -18.66
N PRO A 108 9.45 7.47 -17.91
CA PRO A 108 9.86 7.26 -16.50
C PRO A 108 8.85 7.76 -15.46
N LEU A 109 7.69 8.29 -15.86
CA LEU A 109 6.70 8.88 -14.97
C LEU A 109 5.65 7.85 -14.55
N ALA A 110 5.26 7.90 -13.28
CA ALA A 110 4.13 7.15 -12.75
C ALA A 110 3.17 8.08 -12.01
N THR A 111 1.88 7.78 -12.13
CA THR A 111 0.85 8.38 -11.29
C THR A 111 0.68 7.54 -10.04
N ALA A 112 0.43 8.19 -8.91
CA ALA A 112 0.19 7.50 -7.65
C ALA A 112 -0.86 8.24 -6.82
N ASP A 113 -1.72 7.48 -6.14
CA ASP A 113 -2.70 8.01 -5.21
C ASP A 113 -2.06 8.24 -3.84
N ILE A 114 -2.39 9.34 -3.19
CA ILE A 114 -1.97 9.63 -1.83
C ILE A 114 -2.78 8.75 -0.89
N VAL A 115 -2.11 7.81 -0.21
CA VAL A 115 -2.74 6.94 0.79
C VAL A 115 -2.79 7.64 2.14
N GLU A 116 -1.68 8.30 2.51
CA GLU A 116 -1.58 9.05 3.75
C GLU A 116 -0.50 10.13 3.67
N GLY A 117 -0.62 11.14 4.53
CA GLY A 117 0.38 12.19 4.70
C GLY A 117 0.14 13.43 3.85
N GLN A 118 1.10 14.36 3.92
CA GLN A 118 1.08 15.61 3.17
C GLN A 118 2.29 15.69 2.25
N ILE A 119 2.09 15.29 1.02
CA ILE A 119 3.13 15.18 0.00
C ILE A 119 3.21 16.48 -0.80
N ARG A 120 4.41 16.88 -1.14
CA ARG A 120 4.68 18.10 -1.92
C ARG A 120 5.61 17.80 -3.09
N THR A 121 5.54 18.64 -4.09
CA THR A 121 6.53 18.62 -5.19
C THR A 121 7.93 18.80 -4.63
N GLY A 122 8.85 17.95 -5.07
CA GLY A 122 10.24 17.91 -4.61
C GLY A 122 10.51 16.91 -3.48
N ASP A 123 9.47 16.28 -2.90
CA ASP A 123 9.66 15.17 -1.98
C ASP A 123 10.23 13.94 -2.72
N GLU A 124 10.84 13.01 -1.98
CA GLU A 124 11.53 11.84 -2.51
C GLU A 124 10.69 10.57 -2.27
N ALA A 125 10.57 9.73 -3.28
CA ALA A 125 9.94 8.42 -3.19
C ALA A 125 11.00 7.32 -3.11
N ARG A 126 10.87 6.43 -2.11
CA ARG A 126 11.85 5.35 -1.81
C ARG A 126 11.15 4.03 -1.57
#